data_bcbd93de0b3858185851e1397de809b8
#
_entry.id   bcbd93de0b3858185851e1397de809b8
#
_cell.length_a   1.000
_cell.length_b   1.000
_cell.length_c   1.000
_cell.angle_alpha   90.00
_cell.angle_beta   90.00
_cell.angle_gamma   90.00
#
_symmetry.space_group_name_H-M   'P 1'
#
loop_
_entity.id
_entity.type
_entity.pdbx_description
1 polymer ?
#
loop_
_entity_poly.entity_id
_entity_poly.type
_entity_poly.pdbx_seq_one_letter_code
_entity_poly.pdbx_strand_id
1 'polypeptide(L)'
;PASGEVKVSHIMFKFPKGADIEKKMKIKLKADEVYSKLQSGEDFAVLADKFSEDRSTAVKGGALPWFGLNKMAKEFEDASFSLDLAGDFTSPFMTEFGWHIVILNDKKEIGTLEEEEDFIRKQIEKGSRNLLSELALIKKLKKEHNFTEHQYNTYRKGQVKENIKSDKLISATLTENDITRTDNDSRELFSIADKIFTQKNFKDFLLEYQDDNLD
;
A
#
# COMPACT_ATOMS: atom_id res chain seq x y z
N PRO A 1 16.50 3.15 11.63
CA PRO A 1 16.94 1.76 11.55
C PRO A 1 15.95 1.02 10.65
N ALA A 2 16.48 0.33 9.66
CA ALA A 2 15.68 -0.52 8.83
C ALA A 2 15.22 -1.70 9.71
N SER A 3 13.92 -1.92 9.80
CA SER A 3 13.35 -3.03 10.57
C SER A 3 12.78 -4.04 9.59
N GLY A 4 13.15 -5.30 9.75
CA GLY A 4 12.62 -6.39 8.97
C GLY A 4 11.13 -6.63 9.19
N GLU A 5 10.72 -7.87 9.23
CA GLU A 5 9.37 -8.27 9.59
C GLU A 5 9.35 -8.91 10.98
N VAL A 6 8.26 -8.73 11.70
CA VAL A 6 8.01 -9.41 12.97
C VAL A 6 6.75 -10.26 12.89
N LYS A 7 6.77 -11.38 13.61
CA LYS A 7 5.62 -12.22 13.87
C LYS A 7 5.34 -12.18 15.36
N VAL A 8 4.17 -11.70 15.73
CA VAL A 8 3.79 -11.51 17.13
C VAL A 8 2.44 -12.15 17.43
N SER A 9 2.18 -12.37 18.71
CA SER A 9 0.82 -12.59 19.21
C SER A 9 0.42 -11.42 20.10
N HIS A 10 -0.87 -11.12 20.18
CA HIS A 10 -1.36 -10.00 21.00
C HIS A 10 -2.58 -10.37 21.86
N ILE A 11 -2.72 -9.69 22.97
CA ILE A 11 -3.92 -9.65 23.80
C ILE A 11 -4.43 -8.21 23.75
N MET A 12 -5.70 -8.03 23.38
CA MET A 12 -6.31 -6.71 23.23
C MET A 12 -7.52 -6.54 24.14
N PHE A 13 -7.59 -5.37 24.78
CA PHE A 13 -8.73 -4.90 25.58
C PHE A 13 -9.31 -3.66 24.90
N LYS A 14 -10.44 -3.81 24.21
CA LYS A 14 -11.03 -2.77 23.34
C LYS A 14 -11.57 -1.59 24.12
N PHE A 15 -11.46 -0.41 23.52
CA PHE A 15 -12.17 0.75 24.01
C PHE A 15 -13.60 0.79 23.46
N PRO A 16 -14.63 0.97 24.31
CA PRO A 16 -15.96 1.31 23.84
C PRO A 16 -15.96 2.64 23.09
N LYS A 17 -16.84 2.79 22.10
CA LYS A 17 -17.03 4.08 21.43
C LYS A 17 -17.27 5.20 22.44
N GLY A 18 -16.49 6.28 22.35
CA GLY A 18 -16.61 7.42 23.25
C GLY A 18 -16.12 7.16 24.67
N ALA A 19 -15.24 6.18 24.88
CA ALA A 19 -14.66 5.92 26.19
C ALA A 19 -13.89 7.16 26.70
N ASP A 20 -14.30 7.66 27.86
CA ASP A 20 -13.58 8.68 28.61
C ASP A 20 -12.31 8.10 29.26
N ILE A 21 -11.52 9.00 29.86
CA ILE A 21 -10.24 8.62 30.50
C ILE A 21 -10.47 7.61 31.63
N GLU A 22 -11.54 7.77 32.41
CA GLU A 22 -11.83 6.88 33.54
C GLU A 22 -12.10 5.44 33.05
N LYS A 23 -12.90 5.29 32.00
CA LYS A 23 -13.15 3.97 31.39
C LYS A 23 -11.88 3.34 30.83
N LYS A 24 -11.04 4.14 30.15
CA LYS A 24 -9.75 3.66 29.63
C LYS A 24 -8.84 3.17 30.75
N MET A 25 -8.84 3.86 31.90
CA MET A 25 -8.06 3.45 33.08
C MET A 25 -8.60 2.16 33.72
N LYS A 26 -9.93 1.99 33.81
CA LYS A 26 -10.52 0.73 34.28
C LYS A 26 -10.17 -0.45 33.38
N ILE A 27 -10.09 -0.23 32.07
CA ILE A 27 -9.66 -1.25 31.11
C ILE A 27 -8.16 -1.55 31.27
N LYS A 28 -7.35 -0.53 31.55
CA LYS A 28 -5.93 -0.72 31.87
C LYS A 28 -5.71 -1.70 33.02
N LEU A 29 -6.49 -1.61 34.10
CA LEU A 29 -6.36 -2.52 35.23
C LEU A 29 -6.53 -3.98 34.84
N LYS A 30 -7.41 -4.29 33.88
CA LYS A 30 -7.53 -5.65 33.31
C LYS A 30 -6.28 -6.06 32.55
N ALA A 31 -5.71 -5.16 31.76
CA ALA A 31 -4.49 -5.43 31.04
C ALA A 31 -3.30 -5.64 32.01
N ASP A 32 -3.22 -4.84 33.08
CA ASP A 32 -2.20 -4.97 34.11
C ASP A 32 -2.34 -6.30 34.90
N GLU A 33 -3.58 -6.76 35.14
CA GLU A 33 -3.83 -8.09 35.75
C GLU A 33 -3.28 -9.22 34.87
N VAL A 34 -3.58 -9.17 33.56
CA VAL A 34 -3.11 -10.19 32.60
C VAL A 34 -1.58 -10.11 32.45
N TYR A 35 -1.02 -8.92 32.45
CA TYR A 35 0.43 -8.73 32.44
C TYR A 35 1.11 -9.36 33.67
N SER A 36 0.53 -9.20 34.86
CA SER A 36 1.03 -9.82 36.08
C SER A 36 1.00 -11.36 36.01
N LYS A 37 -0.03 -11.95 35.35
CA LYS A 37 -0.11 -13.39 35.10
C LYS A 37 0.99 -13.87 34.14
N LEU A 38 1.26 -13.11 33.07
CA LEU A 38 2.39 -13.39 32.17
C LEU A 38 3.72 -13.37 32.92
N GLN A 39 3.92 -12.37 33.78
CA GLN A 39 5.13 -12.29 34.61
C GLN A 39 5.28 -13.46 35.60
N SER A 40 4.17 -14.04 36.03
CA SER A 40 4.18 -15.26 36.86
C SER A 40 4.35 -16.56 36.07
N GLY A 41 4.49 -16.49 34.74
CA GLY A 41 4.79 -17.60 33.86
C GLY A 41 3.56 -18.31 33.28
N GLU A 42 2.36 -17.68 33.37
CA GLU A 42 1.19 -18.24 32.66
C GLU A 42 1.37 -18.14 31.14
N ASP A 43 0.86 -19.13 30.41
CA ASP A 43 1.00 -19.21 28.96
C ASP A 43 0.24 -18.11 28.24
N PHE A 44 0.92 -17.44 27.31
CA PHE A 44 0.37 -16.30 26.56
C PHE A 44 -0.85 -16.67 25.72
N ALA A 45 -0.81 -17.85 25.06
CA ALA A 45 -1.90 -18.27 24.18
C ALA A 45 -3.17 -18.60 24.98
N VAL A 46 -3.01 -19.19 26.17
CA VAL A 46 -4.11 -19.46 27.10
C VAL A 46 -4.74 -18.16 27.60
N LEU A 47 -3.91 -17.17 27.95
CA LEU A 47 -4.40 -15.87 28.39
C LEU A 47 -5.05 -15.09 27.23
N ALA A 48 -4.52 -15.19 26.01
CA ALA A 48 -5.11 -14.59 24.82
C ALA A 48 -6.51 -15.16 24.54
N ASP A 49 -6.67 -16.47 24.55
CA ASP A 49 -7.99 -17.11 24.35
C ASP A 49 -8.99 -16.66 25.43
N LYS A 50 -8.55 -16.59 26.67
CA LYS A 50 -9.41 -16.28 27.83
C LYS A 50 -9.79 -14.81 27.94
N PHE A 51 -8.85 -13.88 27.69
CA PHE A 51 -9.00 -12.46 28.04
C PHE A 51 -9.00 -11.53 26.84
N SER A 52 -8.46 -11.93 25.68
CA SER A 52 -8.42 -11.01 24.52
C SER A 52 -9.82 -10.75 23.97
N GLU A 53 -10.11 -9.48 23.76
CA GLU A 53 -11.35 -9.03 23.12
C GLU A 53 -11.22 -8.97 21.58
N ASP A 54 -10.04 -9.26 21.03
CA ASP A 54 -9.89 -9.54 19.58
C ASP A 54 -10.14 -11.04 19.32
N ARG A 55 -11.41 -11.39 19.17
CA ARG A 55 -11.83 -12.76 18.99
C ARG A 55 -11.32 -13.40 17.70
N SER A 56 -10.95 -12.61 16.71
CA SER A 56 -10.42 -13.10 15.43
C SER A 56 -9.06 -13.80 15.60
N THR A 57 -8.26 -13.31 16.52
CA THR A 57 -6.92 -13.84 16.84
C THR A 57 -6.87 -14.63 18.13
N ALA A 58 -7.70 -14.31 19.14
CA ALA A 58 -7.73 -14.94 20.44
C ALA A 58 -7.76 -16.47 20.37
N VAL A 59 -8.66 -17.02 19.55
CA VAL A 59 -8.81 -18.49 19.33
C VAL A 59 -7.57 -19.16 18.72
N LYS A 60 -6.63 -18.38 18.24
CA LYS A 60 -5.33 -18.80 17.72
C LYS A 60 -4.17 -18.33 18.62
N GLY A 61 -4.45 -18.15 19.91
CA GLY A 61 -3.47 -17.67 20.88
C GLY A 61 -3.01 -16.22 20.64
N GLY A 62 -3.85 -15.40 19.99
CA GLY A 62 -3.53 -14.01 19.65
C GLY A 62 -2.62 -13.83 18.45
N ALA A 63 -2.30 -14.89 17.69
CA ALA A 63 -1.30 -14.85 16.61
C ALA A 63 -1.71 -13.95 15.45
N LEU A 64 -0.78 -13.09 15.04
CA LEU A 64 -0.87 -12.24 13.87
C LEU A 64 0.03 -12.77 12.74
N PRO A 65 -0.30 -12.46 11.46
CA PRO A 65 0.60 -12.73 10.36
C PRO A 65 1.88 -11.90 10.48
N TRP A 66 2.90 -12.24 9.70
CA TRP A 66 4.09 -11.40 9.54
C TRP A 66 3.73 -10.00 9.08
N PHE A 67 4.33 -9.00 9.67
CA PHE A 67 4.17 -7.61 9.23
C PHE A 67 5.47 -6.82 9.36
N GLY A 68 5.66 -5.90 8.44
CA GLY A 68 6.72 -4.90 8.45
C GLY A 68 6.17 -3.52 8.84
N LEU A 69 6.97 -2.48 8.65
CA LEU A 69 6.59 -1.10 8.95
C LEU A 69 5.41 -0.60 8.10
N ASN A 70 4.63 0.33 8.67
CA ASN A 70 3.46 0.99 8.06
C ASN A 70 2.30 0.02 7.72
N LYS A 71 2.17 -1.07 8.46
CA LYS A 71 1.09 -2.04 8.34
C LYS A 71 0.11 -2.00 9.50
N MET A 72 0.57 -1.57 10.68
CA MET A 72 -0.20 -1.51 11.92
C MET A 72 -0.22 -0.07 12.46
N ALA A 73 -0.96 0.16 13.55
CA ALA A 73 -0.87 1.44 14.27
C ALA A 73 0.57 1.66 14.76
N LYS A 74 1.03 2.91 14.70
CA LYS A 74 2.43 3.24 15.00
C LYS A 74 2.87 2.75 16.39
N GLU A 75 2.04 2.93 17.40
CA GLU A 75 2.32 2.51 18.76
C GLU A 75 2.44 0.98 18.87
N PHE A 76 1.66 0.25 18.05
CA PHE A 76 1.72 -1.21 18.00
C PHE A 76 3.01 -1.68 17.31
N GLU A 77 3.39 -1.02 16.20
CA GLU A 77 4.66 -1.30 15.53
C GLU A 77 5.83 -0.99 16.44
N ASP A 78 5.90 0.21 17.03
CA ASP A 78 6.98 0.63 17.91
C ASP A 78 7.18 -0.38 19.07
N ALA A 79 6.07 -0.83 19.69
CA ALA A 79 6.12 -1.82 20.75
C ALA A 79 6.57 -3.21 20.26
N SER A 80 6.09 -3.66 19.11
CA SER A 80 6.44 -4.98 18.56
C SER A 80 7.90 -5.05 18.11
N PHE A 81 8.41 -4.00 17.48
CA PHE A 81 9.79 -3.94 17.01
C PHE A 81 10.81 -3.68 18.12
N SER A 82 10.37 -3.20 19.30
CA SER A 82 11.23 -3.02 20.48
C SER A 82 11.59 -4.34 21.16
N LEU A 83 10.91 -5.43 20.85
CA LEU A 83 11.21 -6.76 21.39
C LEU A 83 12.37 -7.38 20.61
N ASP A 84 13.31 -7.99 21.33
CA ASP A 84 14.53 -8.52 20.72
C ASP A 84 14.53 -10.04 20.57
N LEU A 85 14.05 -10.77 21.58
CA LEU A 85 14.09 -12.22 21.59
C LEU A 85 12.68 -12.84 21.50
N ALA A 86 12.57 -13.94 20.78
CA ALA A 86 11.33 -14.71 20.77
C ALA A 86 10.96 -15.15 22.21
N GLY A 87 9.72 -14.86 22.59
CA GLY A 87 9.21 -15.04 23.95
C GLY A 87 9.20 -13.76 24.79
N ASP A 88 9.89 -12.69 24.38
CA ASP A 88 9.79 -11.39 25.04
C ASP A 88 8.39 -10.80 24.85
N PHE A 89 7.87 -10.14 25.88
CA PHE A 89 6.57 -9.49 25.80
C PHE A 89 6.59 -8.08 26.40
N THR A 90 5.70 -7.23 25.86
CA THR A 90 5.59 -5.83 26.27
C THR A 90 4.83 -5.68 27.58
N SER A 91 5.08 -4.59 28.31
CA SER A 91 4.08 -4.06 29.24
C SER A 91 2.82 -3.61 28.49
N PRO A 92 1.67 -3.46 29.17
CA PRO A 92 0.47 -2.93 28.54
C PRO A 92 0.70 -1.54 27.94
N PHE A 93 0.42 -1.37 26.65
CA PHE A 93 0.49 -0.09 25.95
C PHE A 93 -0.83 0.22 25.24
N MET A 94 -1.05 1.48 24.91
CA MET A 94 -2.30 1.98 24.37
C MET A 94 -2.19 2.30 22.88
N THR A 95 -3.20 1.91 22.11
CA THR A 95 -3.47 2.43 20.76
C THR A 95 -4.85 3.09 20.73
N GLU A 96 -5.27 3.61 19.59
CA GLU A 96 -6.63 4.11 19.40
C GLU A 96 -7.72 3.02 19.61
N PHE A 97 -7.38 1.73 19.41
CA PHE A 97 -8.32 0.60 19.52
C PHE A 97 -8.48 0.09 20.95
N GLY A 98 -7.47 0.23 21.80
CA GLY A 98 -7.50 -0.34 23.14
C GLY A 98 -6.14 -0.44 23.81
N TRP A 99 -6.09 -1.20 24.90
CA TRP A 99 -4.85 -1.64 25.55
C TRP A 99 -4.40 -2.96 24.94
N HIS A 100 -3.10 -3.08 24.73
CA HIS A 100 -2.47 -4.25 24.13
C HIS A 100 -1.32 -4.77 24.98
N ILE A 101 -1.12 -6.08 24.94
CA ILE A 101 0.12 -6.77 25.34
C ILE A 101 0.54 -7.59 24.14
N VAL A 102 1.79 -7.53 23.77
CA VAL A 102 2.36 -8.22 22.61
C VAL A 102 3.49 -9.11 23.04
N ILE A 103 3.55 -10.33 22.48
CA ILE A 103 4.70 -11.26 22.63
C ILE A 103 5.33 -11.46 21.26
N LEU A 104 6.65 -11.44 21.19
CA LEU A 104 7.40 -11.75 19.97
C LEU A 104 7.45 -13.25 19.75
N ASN A 105 6.93 -13.73 18.62
CA ASN A 105 7.04 -15.14 18.24
C ASN A 105 8.28 -15.39 17.38
N ASP A 106 8.56 -14.45 16.45
CA ASP A 106 9.70 -14.55 15.55
C ASP A 106 10.03 -13.17 14.94
N LYS A 107 11.27 -12.97 14.54
CA LYS A 107 11.76 -11.70 13.98
C LYS A 107 12.70 -11.98 12.81
N LYS A 108 12.44 -11.39 11.68
CA LYS A 108 13.33 -11.41 10.52
C LYS A 108 14.08 -10.10 10.47
N GLU A 109 15.39 -10.18 10.48
CA GLU A 109 16.22 -9.03 10.17
C GLU A 109 16.10 -8.67 8.69
N ILE A 110 16.40 -7.44 8.35
CA ILE A 110 16.54 -7.07 6.95
C ILE A 110 17.78 -7.75 6.41
N GLY A 111 17.64 -8.40 5.27
CA GLY A 111 18.76 -8.94 4.51
C GLY A 111 19.76 -7.86 4.09
N THR A 112 20.86 -8.26 3.50
CA THR A 112 21.81 -7.32 2.91
C THR A 112 21.14 -6.51 1.80
N LEU A 113 21.75 -5.36 1.43
CA LEU A 113 21.21 -4.53 0.34
C LEU A 113 21.07 -5.34 -0.97
N GLU A 114 22.01 -6.27 -1.22
CA GLU A 114 22.00 -7.14 -2.39
C GLU A 114 20.81 -8.10 -2.38
N GLU A 115 20.44 -8.64 -1.21
CA GLU A 115 19.30 -9.55 -1.06
C GLU A 115 17.95 -8.83 -1.19
N GLU A 116 17.89 -7.57 -0.76
CA GLU A 116 16.67 -6.76 -0.77
C GLU A 116 16.54 -5.85 -2.01
N GLU A 117 17.57 -5.80 -2.88
CA GLU A 117 17.58 -4.87 -4.02
C GLU A 117 16.36 -5.01 -4.91
N ASP A 118 16.00 -6.23 -5.28
CA ASP A 118 14.87 -6.49 -6.16
C ASP A 118 13.54 -6.10 -5.52
N PHE A 119 13.37 -6.33 -4.22
CA PHE A 119 12.18 -5.93 -3.48
C PHE A 119 12.08 -4.40 -3.39
N ILE A 120 13.17 -3.73 -3.02
CA ILE A 120 13.24 -2.26 -2.92
C ILE A 120 12.97 -1.65 -4.30
N ARG A 121 13.55 -2.17 -5.37
CA ARG A 121 13.34 -1.72 -6.74
C ARG A 121 11.86 -1.79 -7.12
N LYS A 122 11.19 -2.93 -6.89
CA LYS A 122 9.75 -3.10 -7.14
C LYS A 122 8.88 -2.14 -6.31
N GLN A 123 9.28 -1.84 -5.08
CA GLN A 123 8.56 -0.88 -4.22
C GLN A 123 8.72 0.56 -4.73
N ILE A 124 9.91 0.93 -5.20
CA ILE A 124 10.16 2.25 -5.81
C ILE A 124 9.36 2.39 -7.11
N GLU A 125 9.34 1.37 -7.96
CA GLU A 125 8.59 1.37 -9.22
C GLU A 125 7.08 1.55 -9.01
N LYS A 126 6.53 0.92 -7.97
CA LYS A 126 5.10 1.05 -7.59
C LYS A 126 4.79 2.33 -6.81
N GLY A 127 5.79 3.03 -6.34
CA GLY A 127 5.61 4.20 -5.47
C GLY A 127 5.21 5.46 -6.23
N SER A 128 4.45 6.34 -5.56
CA SER A 128 4.05 7.66 -6.10
C SER A 128 5.23 8.56 -6.48
N ARG A 129 6.42 8.33 -5.91
CA ARG A 129 7.65 9.04 -6.27
C ARG A 129 8.12 8.73 -7.68
N ASN A 130 7.91 7.49 -8.16
CA ASN A 130 8.22 7.14 -9.55
C ASN A 130 7.37 7.96 -10.51
N LEU A 131 6.06 8.04 -10.26
CA LEU A 131 5.14 8.88 -11.04
C LEU A 131 5.58 10.36 -11.09
N LEU A 132 6.05 10.92 -9.96
CA LEU A 132 6.56 12.29 -9.92
C LEU A 132 7.84 12.45 -10.74
N SER A 133 8.74 11.46 -10.70
CA SER A 133 9.98 11.45 -11.49
C SER A 133 9.68 11.33 -12.99
N GLU A 134 8.75 10.46 -13.37
CA GLU A 134 8.27 10.32 -14.75
C GLU A 134 7.63 11.62 -15.26
N LEU A 135 6.75 12.24 -14.47
CA LEU A 135 6.13 13.50 -14.83
C LEU A 135 7.16 14.64 -14.97
N ALA A 136 8.17 14.67 -14.10
CA ALA A 136 9.27 15.64 -14.20
C ALA A 136 10.12 15.40 -15.45
N LEU A 137 10.44 14.15 -15.77
CA LEU A 137 11.15 13.76 -16.99
C LEU A 137 10.34 14.10 -18.23
N ILE A 138 9.06 13.75 -18.27
CA ILE A 138 8.15 14.10 -19.39
C ILE A 138 8.11 15.63 -19.58
N LYS A 139 7.99 16.38 -18.49
CA LYS A 139 7.99 17.85 -18.55
C LYS A 139 9.29 18.40 -19.11
N LYS A 140 10.43 17.82 -18.70
CA LYS A 140 11.75 18.18 -19.20
C LYS A 140 11.89 17.86 -20.69
N LEU A 141 11.56 16.65 -21.11
CA LEU A 141 11.60 16.23 -22.52
C LEU A 141 10.68 17.08 -23.41
N LYS A 142 9.45 17.35 -22.95
CA LYS A 142 8.54 18.26 -23.66
C LYS A 142 9.16 19.63 -23.94
N LYS A 143 9.90 20.16 -22.95
CA LYS A 143 10.58 21.45 -23.11
C LYS A 143 11.80 21.35 -24.04
N GLU A 144 12.63 20.33 -23.90
CA GLU A 144 13.86 20.14 -24.71
C GLU A 144 13.55 19.87 -26.19
N HIS A 145 12.44 19.17 -26.46
CA HIS A 145 12.04 18.80 -27.81
C HIS A 145 10.93 19.69 -28.39
N ASN A 146 10.72 20.88 -27.84
CA ASN A 146 9.72 21.84 -28.32
C ASN A 146 8.35 21.21 -28.56
N PHE A 147 7.88 20.41 -27.58
CA PHE A 147 6.57 19.80 -27.64
C PHE A 147 5.47 20.88 -27.64
N THR A 148 4.63 20.86 -28.65
CA THR A 148 3.48 21.74 -28.77
C THR A 148 2.21 20.91 -28.87
N GLU A 149 1.27 21.16 -27.95
CA GLU A 149 -0.09 20.56 -27.98
C GLU A 149 -0.99 21.44 -28.84
N HIS A 150 -1.58 20.90 -29.88
CA HIS A 150 -2.45 21.68 -30.79
C HIS A 150 -3.80 21.97 -30.11
N GLN A 151 -4.31 23.17 -30.28
CA GLN A 151 -5.50 23.71 -29.57
C GLN A 151 -6.76 22.84 -29.68
N TYR A 152 -6.85 21.96 -30.66
CA TYR A 152 -7.96 21.05 -30.83
C TYR A 152 -8.08 20.01 -29.70
N ASN A 153 -7.00 19.73 -28.99
CA ASN A 153 -6.96 18.80 -27.87
C ASN A 153 -7.64 19.36 -26.61
N THR A 154 -7.68 20.66 -26.45
CA THR A 154 -8.23 21.30 -25.23
C THR A 154 -9.75 21.18 -25.17
N TYR A 155 -10.41 21.22 -26.33
CA TYR A 155 -11.88 21.14 -26.41
C TYR A 155 -12.46 19.73 -26.33
N ARG A 156 -11.63 18.67 -26.52
CA ARG A 156 -12.09 17.29 -26.62
C ARG A 156 -11.36 16.29 -25.74
N LYS A 157 -10.66 16.73 -24.70
CA LYS A 157 -10.15 15.79 -23.65
C LYS A 157 -11.23 14.88 -23.07
N GLY A 158 -12.52 15.30 -23.14
CA GLY A 158 -13.68 14.47 -22.82
C GLY A 158 -14.04 13.48 -23.93
N GLN A 159 -14.00 13.90 -25.19
CA GLN A 159 -14.52 13.08 -26.31
C GLN A 159 -13.55 12.00 -26.80
N VAL A 160 -12.24 12.14 -26.63
CA VAL A 160 -11.31 11.04 -26.90
C VAL A 160 -11.52 9.92 -25.86
N LYS A 161 -11.86 10.26 -24.61
CA LYS A 161 -12.26 9.26 -23.59
C LYS A 161 -13.64 8.66 -23.84
N GLU A 162 -14.57 9.39 -24.44
CA GLU A 162 -15.91 8.88 -24.78
C GLU A 162 -15.90 7.99 -26.03
N ASN A 163 -14.90 8.16 -26.90
CA ASN A 163 -14.79 7.39 -28.15
C ASN A 163 -14.04 6.06 -27.98
N ILE A 164 -13.36 5.86 -26.86
CA ILE A 164 -12.77 4.58 -26.47
C ILE A 164 -13.60 4.12 -25.27
N LYS A 165 -14.37 3.04 -25.42
CA LYS A 165 -15.09 2.46 -24.30
C LYS A 165 -14.12 2.16 -23.18
N SER A 166 -14.31 2.81 -22.04
CA SER A 166 -13.40 2.79 -20.88
C SER A 166 -13.06 1.38 -20.40
N ASP A 167 -13.98 0.44 -20.60
CA ASP A 167 -13.86 -0.97 -20.22
C ASP A 167 -12.79 -1.71 -21.04
N LYS A 168 -12.47 -1.23 -22.25
CA LYS A 168 -11.50 -1.87 -23.15
C LYS A 168 -10.10 -1.27 -23.07
N LEU A 169 -9.94 -0.05 -22.56
CA LEU A 169 -8.62 0.50 -22.16
C LEU A 169 -8.00 -0.28 -20.98
N ILE A 170 -8.84 -0.95 -20.20
CA ILE A 170 -8.41 -1.72 -19.01
C ILE A 170 -8.17 -3.20 -19.36
N SER A 171 -8.77 -3.71 -20.46
CA SER A 171 -8.74 -5.13 -20.83
C SER A 171 -7.83 -5.46 -22.02
N ALA A 172 -6.98 -4.54 -22.43
CA ALA A 172 -5.85 -4.74 -23.35
C ALA A 172 -6.12 -5.40 -24.73
N THR A 173 -7.33 -5.47 -25.17
CA THR A 173 -7.67 -5.99 -26.52
C THR A 173 -8.51 -4.98 -27.28
N LEU A 174 -7.85 -3.90 -27.74
CA LEU A 174 -8.48 -2.95 -28.65
C LEU A 174 -8.46 -3.51 -30.08
N THR A 175 -9.61 -3.57 -30.71
CA THR A 175 -9.72 -3.87 -32.15
C THR A 175 -10.00 -2.57 -32.91
N GLU A 176 -9.78 -2.58 -34.23
CA GLU A 176 -10.10 -1.43 -35.10
C GLU A 176 -11.56 -0.93 -34.95
N ASN A 177 -12.48 -1.83 -34.59
CA ASN A 177 -13.89 -1.49 -34.36
C ASN A 177 -14.19 -0.85 -33.02
N ASP A 178 -13.25 -0.92 -32.07
CA ASP A 178 -13.38 -0.33 -30.73
C ASP A 178 -12.95 1.13 -30.71
N ILE A 179 -12.13 1.52 -31.68
CA ILE A 179 -11.72 2.90 -31.90
C ILE A 179 -12.74 3.51 -32.84
N THR A 180 -13.66 4.29 -32.33
CA THR A 180 -14.69 4.97 -33.15
C THR A 180 -14.01 5.75 -34.27
N ARG A 181 -14.44 5.50 -35.52
CA ARG A 181 -14.00 6.27 -36.68
C ARG A 181 -14.34 7.73 -36.45
N THR A 182 -13.32 8.53 -36.29
CA THR A 182 -13.47 9.97 -36.43
C THR A 182 -13.20 10.30 -37.89
N ASP A 183 -14.07 11.10 -38.50
CA ASP A 183 -14.02 11.45 -39.93
C ASP A 183 -12.75 12.21 -40.36
N ASN A 184 -11.73 12.29 -39.52
CA ASN A 184 -10.53 13.08 -39.81
C ASN A 184 -9.26 12.49 -39.18
N ASP A 185 -8.77 11.39 -39.73
CA ASP A 185 -7.49 10.74 -39.34
C ASP A 185 -6.24 11.64 -39.55
N SER A 186 -6.36 12.71 -40.35
CA SER A 186 -5.29 13.68 -40.59
C SER A 186 -5.22 14.79 -39.54
N ARG A 187 -6.08 14.78 -38.54
CA ARG A 187 -6.09 15.80 -37.50
C ARG A 187 -4.82 15.76 -36.66
N GLU A 188 -4.17 16.90 -36.56
CA GLU A 188 -2.96 17.08 -35.75
C GLU A 188 -3.30 17.06 -34.25
N LEU A 189 -2.63 16.20 -33.50
CA LEU A 189 -2.79 16.10 -32.06
C LEU A 189 -1.71 16.90 -31.30
N PHE A 190 -0.46 16.69 -31.69
CA PHE A 190 0.68 17.38 -31.11
C PHE A 190 1.88 17.34 -32.07
N SER A 191 2.89 18.15 -31.79
CA SER A 191 4.16 18.11 -32.47
C SER A 191 5.32 17.95 -31.48
N ILE A 192 6.37 17.28 -31.93
CA ILE A 192 7.65 17.18 -31.21
C ILE A 192 8.75 17.54 -32.19
N ALA A 193 9.51 18.59 -31.91
CA ALA A 193 10.44 19.21 -32.86
C ALA A 193 9.68 19.48 -34.19
N ASP A 194 10.16 18.93 -35.28
CA ASP A 194 9.59 19.14 -36.62
C ASP A 194 8.60 18.03 -37.05
N LYS A 195 8.30 17.06 -36.17
CA LYS A 195 7.36 15.97 -36.43
C LYS A 195 5.99 16.29 -35.90
N ILE A 196 4.98 16.19 -36.78
CA ILE A 196 3.56 16.33 -36.43
C ILE A 196 2.97 14.92 -36.27
N PHE A 197 2.26 14.73 -35.15
CA PHE A 197 1.55 13.49 -34.86
C PHE A 197 0.05 13.70 -34.99
N THR A 198 -0.55 12.87 -35.81
CA THR A 198 -1.97 12.95 -36.14
C THR A 198 -2.79 11.92 -35.34
N GLN A 199 -4.11 12.04 -35.44
CA GLN A 199 -5.03 11.07 -34.85
C GLN A 199 -4.81 9.66 -35.38
N LYS A 200 -4.43 9.52 -36.65
CA LYS A 200 -4.06 8.24 -37.24
C LYS A 200 -2.83 7.63 -36.55
N ASN A 201 -1.77 8.42 -36.38
CA ASN A 201 -0.56 7.92 -35.71
C ASN A 201 -0.86 7.43 -34.28
N PHE A 202 -1.75 8.09 -33.56
CA PHE A 202 -2.15 7.66 -32.23
C PHE A 202 -2.97 6.34 -32.26
N LYS A 203 -3.85 6.18 -33.26
CA LYS A 203 -4.57 4.91 -33.49
C LYS A 203 -3.63 3.76 -33.79
N ASP A 204 -2.70 3.97 -34.72
CA ASP A 204 -1.72 2.97 -35.13
C ASP A 204 -0.87 2.54 -33.92
N PHE A 205 -0.43 3.51 -33.11
CA PHE A 205 0.29 3.24 -31.87
C PHE A 205 -0.54 2.41 -30.88
N LEU A 206 -1.80 2.73 -30.63
CA LEU A 206 -2.65 1.97 -29.72
C LEU A 206 -2.85 0.52 -30.19
N LEU A 207 -2.92 0.27 -31.51
CA LEU A 207 -3.09 -1.07 -32.06
C LEU A 207 -1.79 -1.88 -32.02
N GLU A 208 -0.65 -1.21 -32.19
CA GLU A 208 0.67 -1.85 -32.21
C GLU A 208 1.15 -2.24 -30.81
N TYR A 209 0.92 -1.39 -29.81
CA TYR A 209 1.50 -1.55 -28.45
C TYR A 209 0.51 -2.02 -27.37
N GLN A 210 -0.69 -2.43 -27.76
CA GLN A 210 -1.66 -2.95 -26.80
C GLN A 210 -1.27 -4.27 -26.16
N ASP A 211 -0.42 -5.08 -26.84
CA ASP A 211 -0.02 -6.41 -26.38
C ASP A 211 1.24 -6.43 -25.51
N ASP A 212 2.01 -5.33 -25.45
CA ASP A 212 3.32 -5.29 -24.79
C ASP A 212 3.27 -5.05 -23.27
N ASN A 213 2.11 -4.87 -22.66
CA ASN A 213 1.98 -4.48 -21.23
C ASN A 213 1.02 -5.34 -20.41
N LEU A 214 0.93 -6.64 -20.70
CA LEU A 214 0.01 -7.55 -20.01
C LEU A 214 0.70 -8.75 -19.33
N ASP A 215 1.87 -8.53 -18.74
CA ASP A 215 2.47 -9.45 -17.77
C ASP A 215 2.65 -8.80 -16.39
#